data_0f1eaa306dc30303de36a3bc032cc4d3
#
_entry.id   0f1eaa306dc30303de36a3bc032cc4d3
#
_cell.length_a   1.000
_cell.length_b   1.000
_cell.length_c   1.000
_cell.angle_alpha   90.00
_cell.angle_beta   90.00
_cell.angle_gamma   90.00
#
_symmetry.space_group_name_H-M   'P 1'
#
loop_
_entity.id
_entity.type
_entity.pdbx_description
1 polymer ?
#
loop_
_entity_poly.entity_id
_entity_poly.type
_entity_poly.pdbx_seq_one_letter_code
_entity_poly.pdbx_strand_id
1 'polypeptide(L)'
;MHIQKVLNSSVVLVQDDSGEESILLGKGIGYGRKAGEPIERQPSDRVFLPLSNPDAQPMLELFSSIPAVYLDLTQDIVDDAEQSLGVKLSAHIYLLLTDHLHFAVERQQKGLVVTNRIFWEIKHFYPKEYAVGQRGLQKVREKLDIELPDEEAGNIAFHIVNARQDPQAGYDAMRAAQFISELSNIVTYSMHCPVSAESVHYARFVSHLQYFAERFFSGKLMDSEDDFLFQQMQQNYPAAVTCAEKIRTFILRKYGVFLPNEETAYLALRVSYFNELDTYAETVSYTHLTLPTT
;
A
#
# COMPACT_ATOMS: atom_id res chain seq x y z
N MET A 1 6.02 33.99 -16.17
CA MET A 1 5.62 33.72 -14.76
C MET A 1 6.58 34.47 -13.84
N HIS A 2 6.10 34.94 -12.68
CA HIS A 2 6.91 35.59 -11.65
C HIS A 2 6.72 34.90 -10.30
N ILE A 3 7.80 34.82 -9.52
CA ILE A 3 7.77 34.24 -8.18
C ILE A 3 7.01 35.20 -7.25
N GLN A 4 5.92 34.74 -6.65
CA GLN A 4 5.20 35.48 -5.60
C GLN A 4 5.80 35.24 -4.22
N LYS A 5 6.18 33.97 -3.95
CA LYS A 5 6.78 33.57 -2.68
C LYS A 5 7.70 32.38 -2.88
N VAL A 6 8.86 32.38 -2.25
CA VAL A 6 9.72 31.23 -2.11
C VAL A 6 9.33 30.51 -0.81
N LEU A 7 8.87 29.25 -0.91
CA LEU A 7 8.47 28.44 0.24
C LEU A 7 9.68 27.71 0.83
N ASN A 8 10.48 27.11 -0.04
CA ASN A 8 11.77 26.50 0.29
C ASN A 8 12.64 26.40 -0.97
N SER A 9 13.78 25.69 -0.89
CA SER A 9 14.70 25.52 -2.03
C SER A 9 14.09 24.81 -3.25
N SER A 10 13.01 24.06 -3.06
CA SER A 10 12.42 23.17 -4.09
C SER A 10 10.98 23.53 -4.42
N VAL A 11 10.39 24.55 -3.76
CA VAL A 11 9.00 24.98 -3.99
C VAL A 11 8.91 26.50 -4.02
N VAL A 12 8.23 26.99 -5.05
CA VAL A 12 7.89 28.41 -5.18
C VAL A 12 6.41 28.58 -5.53
N LEU A 13 5.81 29.62 -5.02
CA LEU A 13 4.52 30.12 -5.48
C LEU A 13 4.78 31.07 -6.63
N VAL A 14 4.15 30.84 -7.77
CA VAL A 14 4.31 31.65 -8.97
C VAL A 14 2.96 32.19 -9.42
N GLN A 15 3.00 33.33 -10.10
CA GLN A 15 1.86 33.90 -10.79
C GLN A 15 2.18 33.99 -12.27
N ASP A 16 1.27 33.52 -13.12
CA ASP A 16 1.40 33.63 -14.56
C ASP A 16 0.94 34.99 -15.09
N ASP A 17 1.05 35.19 -16.39
CA ASP A 17 0.70 36.46 -17.05
C ASP A 17 -0.83 36.72 -17.07
N SER A 18 -1.65 35.70 -16.77
CA SER A 18 -3.10 35.84 -16.59
C SER A 18 -3.50 36.20 -15.16
N GLY A 19 -2.55 36.20 -14.23
CA GLY A 19 -2.79 36.47 -12.82
C GLY A 19 -3.15 35.22 -12.02
N GLU A 20 -3.11 34.02 -12.63
CA GLU A 20 -3.37 32.76 -11.94
C GLU A 20 -2.15 32.37 -11.09
N GLU A 21 -2.41 32.08 -9.82
CA GLU A 21 -1.37 31.61 -8.89
C GLU A 21 -1.31 30.09 -8.85
N SER A 22 -0.09 29.55 -8.93
CA SER A 22 0.15 28.11 -8.86
C SER A 22 1.41 27.78 -8.08
N ILE A 23 1.45 26.57 -7.50
CA ILE A 23 2.64 26.05 -6.83
C ILE A 23 3.50 25.37 -7.88
N LEU A 24 4.76 25.78 -7.99
CA LEU A 24 5.75 25.15 -8.86
C LEU A 24 6.77 24.41 -8.00
N LEU A 25 6.98 23.15 -8.33
CA LEU A 25 7.90 22.24 -7.67
C LEU A 25 9.00 21.85 -8.62
N GLY A 26 10.24 22.01 -8.18
CA GLY A 26 11.42 21.62 -8.94
C GLY A 26 12.65 21.66 -8.08
N LYS A 27 13.60 20.75 -8.33
CA LYS A 27 14.82 20.64 -7.54
C LYS A 27 15.66 21.91 -7.64
N GLY A 28 15.84 22.60 -6.50
CA GLY A 28 16.60 23.84 -6.43
C GLY A 28 15.91 25.07 -7.04
N ILE A 29 14.64 24.99 -7.44
CA ILE A 29 13.90 26.04 -8.14
C ILE A 29 13.81 27.35 -7.32
N GLY A 30 13.75 27.24 -6.00
CA GLY A 30 13.70 28.36 -5.06
C GLY A 30 15.07 28.76 -4.51
N TYR A 31 16.15 28.03 -4.85
CA TYR A 31 17.46 28.27 -4.25
C TYR A 31 18.04 29.61 -4.71
N GLY A 32 18.32 30.50 -3.75
CA GLY A 32 18.85 31.82 -4.02
C GLY A 32 17.87 32.81 -4.70
N ARG A 33 16.61 32.42 -4.93
CA ARG A 33 15.59 33.22 -5.57
C ARG A 33 14.82 34.11 -4.58
N LYS A 34 14.20 35.14 -5.14
CA LYS A 34 13.38 36.10 -4.36
C LYS A 34 12.03 36.33 -5.04
N ALA A 35 11.08 36.81 -4.24
CA ALA A 35 9.80 37.24 -4.76
C ALA A 35 10.00 38.40 -5.77
N GLY A 36 9.20 38.37 -6.84
CA GLY A 36 9.27 39.31 -7.97
C GLY A 36 10.20 38.89 -9.11
N GLU A 37 11.07 37.88 -8.92
CA GLU A 37 11.95 37.39 -9.98
C GLU A 37 11.19 36.64 -11.07
N PRO A 38 11.54 36.81 -12.35
CA PRO A 38 10.98 36.00 -13.42
C PRO A 38 11.49 34.56 -13.33
N ILE A 39 10.62 33.61 -13.64
CA ILE A 39 10.95 32.20 -13.66
C ILE A 39 10.37 31.54 -14.92
N GLU A 40 11.18 30.69 -15.55
CA GLU A 40 10.76 29.84 -16.65
C GLU A 40 10.66 28.40 -16.17
N ARG A 41 9.55 27.75 -16.53
CA ARG A 41 9.31 26.37 -16.20
C ARG A 41 10.26 25.46 -16.96
N GLN A 42 10.98 24.59 -16.23
CA GLN A 42 11.77 23.51 -16.81
C GLN A 42 10.89 22.28 -17.09
N PRO A 43 11.27 21.42 -18.04
CA PRO A 43 10.52 20.19 -18.32
C PRO A 43 10.41 19.23 -17.11
N SER A 44 11.35 19.31 -16.18
CA SER A 44 11.38 18.55 -14.92
C SER A 44 10.50 19.14 -13.83
N ASP A 45 10.09 20.40 -13.98
CA ASP A 45 9.30 21.08 -12.97
C ASP A 45 7.84 20.62 -13.03
N ARG A 46 7.28 20.38 -11.87
CA ARG A 46 5.88 20.00 -11.77
C ARG A 46 5.04 21.18 -11.33
N VAL A 47 3.98 21.45 -12.08
CA VAL A 47 2.98 22.45 -11.70
C VAL A 47 1.97 21.75 -10.80
N PHE A 48 1.84 22.24 -9.60
CA PHE A 48 0.75 21.88 -8.71
C PHE A 48 -0.42 22.85 -8.88
N LEU A 49 -1.55 22.41 -8.38
CA LEU A 49 -2.86 22.99 -8.46
C LEU A 49 -2.88 24.53 -8.35
N PRO A 50 -3.75 25.22 -9.10
CA PRO A 50 -4.07 26.62 -8.87
C PRO A 50 -4.49 26.82 -7.42
N LEU A 51 -4.15 27.95 -6.81
CA LEU A 51 -4.56 28.30 -5.45
C LEU A 51 -6.08 28.34 -5.24
N SER A 52 -6.84 28.40 -6.31
CA SER A 52 -8.30 28.25 -6.30
C SER A 52 -8.76 26.83 -5.93
N ASN A 53 -7.85 25.83 -5.94
CA ASN A 53 -8.16 24.48 -5.51
C ASN A 53 -8.12 24.39 -3.97
N PRO A 54 -9.15 23.78 -3.33
CA PRO A 54 -9.21 23.60 -1.87
C PRO A 54 -7.99 22.89 -1.28
N ASP A 55 -7.34 22.00 -2.07
CA ASP A 55 -6.18 21.23 -1.63
C ASP A 55 -4.86 22.01 -1.69
N ALA A 56 -4.84 23.19 -2.30
CA ALA A 56 -3.61 23.98 -2.43
C ALA A 56 -3.14 24.57 -1.09
N GLN A 57 -4.05 24.98 -0.21
CA GLN A 57 -3.71 25.57 1.08
C GLN A 57 -3.02 24.56 2.02
N PRO A 58 -3.51 23.32 2.22
CA PRO A 58 -2.81 22.29 2.97
C PRO A 58 -1.41 21.98 2.40
N MET A 59 -1.26 21.99 1.07
CA MET A 59 0.04 21.80 0.43
C MET A 59 1.03 22.93 0.75
N LEU A 60 0.57 24.20 0.71
CA LEU A 60 1.41 25.35 1.05
C LEU A 60 1.90 25.27 2.50
N GLU A 61 1.03 24.91 3.42
CA GLU A 61 1.36 24.76 4.83
C GLU A 61 2.39 23.65 5.03
N LEU A 62 2.16 22.47 4.45
CA LEU A 62 3.07 21.33 4.52
C LEU A 62 4.46 21.68 3.96
N PHE A 63 4.54 22.20 2.73
CA PHE A 63 5.80 22.52 2.09
C PHE A 63 6.55 23.67 2.76
N SER A 64 5.86 24.49 3.55
CA SER A 64 6.47 25.54 4.36
C SER A 64 7.04 25.02 5.69
N SER A 65 6.50 23.91 6.21
CA SER A 65 6.84 23.35 7.53
C SER A 65 7.87 22.21 7.45
N ILE A 66 7.87 21.45 6.35
CA ILE A 66 8.77 20.28 6.20
C ILE A 66 10.08 20.71 5.51
N PRO A 67 11.25 20.23 5.98
CA PRO A 67 12.52 20.48 5.31
C PRO A 67 12.52 20.00 3.85
N ALA A 68 13.06 20.83 2.95
CA ALA A 68 13.04 20.60 1.49
C ALA A 68 13.64 19.26 1.06
N VAL A 69 14.57 18.70 1.84
CA VAL A 69 15.20 17.40 1.55
C VAL A 69 14.21 16.26 1.43
N TYR A 70 13.09 16.28 2.19
CA TYR A 70 12.05 15.24 2.08
C TYR A 70 11.26 15.34 0.78
N LEU A 71 11.05 16.56 0.30
CA LEU A 71 10.43 16.79 -0.99
C LEU A 71 11.34 16.34 -2.14
N ASP A 72 12.66 16.64 -2.05
CA ASP A 72 13.65 16.18 -3.02
C ASP A 72 13.74 14.65 -3.04
N LEU A 73 13.65 13.98 -1.87
CA LEU A 73 13.56 12.53 -1.76
C LEU A 73 12.29 11.99 -2.41
N THR A 74 11.14 12.63 -2.14
CA THR A 74 9.87 12.26 -2.77
C THR A 74 9.96 12.37 -4.28
N GLN A 75 10.52 13.45 -4.82
CA GLN A 75 10.70 13.62 -6.26
C GLN A 75 11.56 12.51 -6.86
N ASP A 76 12.71 12.21 -6.24
CA ASP A 76 13.60 11.15 -6.70
C ASP A 76 12.93 9.75 -6.66
N ILE A 77 12.03 9.50 -5.70
CA ILE A 77 11.26 8.24 -5.60
C ILE A 77 10.15 8.20 -6.66
N VAL A 78 9.43 9.30 -6.87
CA VAL A 78 8.35 9.41 -7.86
C VAL A 78 8.91 9.26 -9.28
N ASP A 79 10.03 9.91 -9.59
CA ASP A 79 10.69 9.80 -10.91
C ASP A 79 11.16 8.36 -11.18
N ASP A 80 11.75 7.69 -10.17
CA ASP A 80 12.12 6.29 -10.25
C ASP A 80 10.89 5.38 -10.45
N ALA A 81 9.80 5.62 -9.72
CA ALA A 81 8.56 4.87 -9.87
C ALA A 81 7.97 5.02 -11.27
N GLU A 82 7.80 6.25 -11.75
CA GLU A 82 7.25 6.51 -13.09
C GLU A 82 8.10 5.88 -14.19
N GLN A 83 9.42 5.97 -14.07
CA GLN A 83 10.34 5.38 -15.03
C GLN A 83 10.35 3.86 -15.01
N SER A 84 10.48 3.25 -13.81
CA SER A 84 10.65 1.79 -13.68
C SER A 84 9.35 1.02 -13.86
N LEU A 85 8.21 1.62 -13.52
CA LEU A 85 6.88 0.99 -13.65
C LEU A 85 6.17 1.34 -14.97
N GLY A 86 6.63 2.37 -15.69
CA GLY A 86 5.99 2.84 -16.93
C GLY A 86 4.61 3.47 -16.70
N VAL A 87 4.38 4.05 -15.52
CA VAL A 87 3.08 4.62 -15.11
C VAL A 87 3.20 6.12 -14.86
N LYS A 88 2.06 6.82 -14.86
CA LYS A 88 1.97 8.19 -14.35
C LYS A 88 1.33 8.19 -12.97
N LEU A 89 1.91 8.99 -12.08
CA LEU A 89 1.43 9.13 -10.72
C LEU A 89 0.68 10.46 -10.54
N SER A 90 -0.34 10.44 -9.71
CA SER A 90 -1.09 11.64 -9.32
C SER A 90 -0.19 12.61 -8.56
N ALA A 91 -0.31 13.90 -8.84
CA ALA A 91 0.44 14.95 -8.13
C ALA A 91 0.23 14.92 -6.59
N HIS A 92 -0.88 14.36 -6.14
CA HIS A 92 -1.19 14.22 -4.71
C HIS A 92 -0.16 13.35 -3.94
N ILE A 93 0.59 12.47 -4.63
CA ILE A 93 1.65 11.67 -4.02
C ILE A 93 2.74 12.53 -3.36
N TYR A 94 3.04 13.71 -3.93
CA TYR A 94 4.07 14.59 -3.37
C TYR A 94 3.70 15.08 -1.98
N LEU A 95 2.41 15.35 -1.74
CA LEU A 95 1.91 15.72 -0.41
C LEU A 95 2.05 14.54 0.55
N LEU A 96 1.44 13.41 0.20
CA LEU A 96 1.32 12.26 1.09
C LEU A 96 2.66 11.58 1.37
N LEU A 97 3.50 11.43 0.35
CA LEU A 97 4.79 10.74 0.52
C LEU A 97 5.83 11.63 1.21
N THR A 98 5.82 12.96 0.96
CA THR A 98 6.70 13.90 1.67
C THR A 98 6.41 13.91 3.17
N ASP A 99 5.14 14.00 3.53
CA ASP A 99 4.68 13.94 4.92
C ASP A 99 5.06 12.61 5.56
N HIS A 100 4.78 11.50 4.86
CA HIS A 100 5.13 10.17 5.33
C HIS A 100 6.62 9.99 5.59
N LEU A 101 7.50 10.38 4.66
CA LEU A 101 8.94 10.27 4.81
C LEU A 101 9.47 11.12 5.99
N HIS A 102 8.94 12.33 6.15
CA HIS A 102 9.30 13.18 7.29
C HIS A 102 8.94 12.52 8.62
N PHE A 103 7.70 12.05 8.76
CA PHE A 103 7.26 11.35 9.97
C PHE A 103 7.96 10.00 10.21
N ALA A 104 8.28 9.25 9.15
CA ALA A 104 9.00 7.99 9.28
C ALA A 104 10.40 8.21 9.85
N VAL A 105 11.12 9.21 9.35
CA VAL A 105 12.44 9.60 9.86
C VAL A 105 12.35 10.12 11.30
N GLU A 106 11.37 10.97 11.59
CA GLU A 106 11.18 11.48 12.96
C GLU A 106 10.88 10.35 13.96
N ARG A 107 10.03 9.39 13.60
CA ARG A 107 9.75 8.19 14.43
C ARG A 107 11.00 7.37 14.66
N GLN A 108 11.77 7.11 13.59
CA GLN A 108 13.02 6.34 13.69
C GLN A 108 14.02 7.02 14.64
N GLN A 109 14.18 8.33 14.54
CA GLN A 109 15.06 9.09 15.44
C GLN A 109 14.62 9.04 16.90
N LYS A 110 13.30 8.95 17.14
CA LYS A 110 12.70 8.80 18.48
C LYS A 110 12.67 7.35 18.98
N GLY A 111 13.15 6.37 18.20
CA GLY A 111 13.09 4.95 18.53
C GLY A 111 11.68 4.37 18.59
N LEU A 112 10.71 5.00 17.92
CA LEU A 112 9.33 4.54 17.87
C LEU A 112 9.14 3.54 16.73
N VAL A 113 8.87 2.29 17.08
CA VAL A 113 8.60 1.22 16.11
C VAL A 113 7.10 1.21 15.78
N VAL A 114 6.75 1.38 14.50
CA VAL A 114 5.40 1.23 14.01
C VAL A 114 5.35 0.02 13.08
N THR A 115 4.57 -0.98 13.46
CA THR A 115 4.36 -2.19 12.65
C THR A 115 3.31 -1.91 11.58
N ASN A 116 3.65 -2.14 10.32
CA ASN A 116 2.68 -2.12 9.23
C ASN A 116 2.01 -3.51 9.12
N ARG A 117 0.75 -3.60 9.53
CA ARG A 117 -0.01 -4.86 9.53
C ARG A 117 -0.27 -5.45 8.14
N ILE A 118 -0.15 -4.63 7.09
CA ILE A 118 -0.38 -5.05 5.69
C ILE A 118 0.93 -5.10 4.89
N PHE A 119 2.07 -5.08 5.57
CA PHE A 119 3.39 -5.08 4.93
C PHE A 119 3.61 -6.28 4.02
N TRP A 120 3.24 -7.48 4.50
CA TRP A 120 3.43 -8.73 3.76
C TRP A 120 2.55 -8.80 2.52
N GLU A 121 1.31 -8.33 2.63
CA GLU A 121 0.38 -8.24 1.52
C GLU A 121 0.90 -7.29 0.45
N ILE A 122 1.40 -6.12 0.83
CA ILE A 122 1.98 -5.16 -0.10
C ILE A 122 3.20 -5.76 -0.82
N LYS A 123 4.13 -6.33 -0.05
CA LYS A 123 5.34 -6.96 -0.61
C LYS A 123 5.02 -8.07 -1.60
N HIS A 124 3.98 -8.85 -1.32
CA HIS A 124 3.57 -9.98 -2.17
C HIS A 124 2.79 -9.52 -3.41
N PHE A 125 1.88 -8.55 -3.26
CA PHE A 125 0.98 -8.14 -4.35
C PHE A 125 1.56 -7.08 -5.26
N TYR A 126 2.43 -6.25 -4.74
CA TYR A 126 3.04 -5.13 -5.43
C TYR A 126 4.58 -5.21 -5.42
N PRO A 127 5.17 -6.37 -5.87
CA PRO A 127 6.62 -6.59 -5.77
C PRO A 127 7.44 -5.57 -6.55
N LYS A 128 6.89 -5.01 -7.64
CA LYS A 128 7.58 -3.98 -8.43
C LYS A 128 7.58 -2.64 -7.71
N GLU A 129 6.45 -2.23 -7.15
CA GLU A 129 6.32 -1.02 -6.35
C GLU A 129 7.12 -1.14 -5.04
N TYR A 130 7.13 -2.33 -4.43
CA TYR A 130 7.96 -2.63 -3.27
C TYR A 130 9.45 -2.49 -3.56
N ALA A 131 9.93 -2.95 -4.73
CA ALA A 131 11.30 -2.75 -5.16
C ALA A 131 11.65 -1.25 -5.33
N VAL A 132 10.71 -0.42 -5.79
CA VAL A 132 10.88 1.04 -5.78
C VAL A 132 10.98 1.56 -4.34
N GLY A 133 10.14 1.07 -3.44
CA GLY A 133 10.19 1.41 -2.02
C GLY A 133 11.56 1.11 -1.40
N GLN A 134 12.13 -0.06 -1.68
CA GLN A 134 13.49 -0.43 -1.21
C GLN A 134 14.56 0.53 -1.72
N ARG A 135 14.52 0.91 -3.01
CA ARG A 135 15.43 1.94 -3.54
C ARG A 135 15.18 3.31 -2.91
N GLY A 136 13.93 3.59 -2.55
CA GLY A 136 13.56 4.78 -1.79
C GLY A 136 14.24 4.82 -0.42
N LEU A 137 14.25 3.71 0.33
CA LEU A 137 14.97 3.61 1.62
C LEU A 137 16.48 3.82 1.45
N GLN A 138 17.06 3.29 0.37
CA GLN A 138 18.47 3.53 0.08
C GLN A 138 18.75 5.02 -0.15
N LYS A 139 17.88 5.74 -0.89
CA LYS A 139 18.00 7.20 -1.10
C LYS A 139 17.90 7.98 0.23
N VAL A 140 17.01 7.54 1.14
CA VAL A 140 16.90 8.14 2.48
C VAL A 140 18.21 7.96 3.25
N ARG A 141 18.77 6.75 3.26
CA ARG A 141 20.04 6.47 3.90
C ARG A 141 21.19 7.30 3.33
N GLU A 142 21.27 7.42 2.01
CA GLU A 142 22.33 8.19 1.32
C GLU A 142 22.25 9.70 1.61
N LYS A 143 21.03 10.26 1.72
CA LYS A 143 20.83 11.71 1.90
C LYS A 143 20.79 12.14 3.36
N LEU A 144 20.27 11.32 4.25
CA LEU A 144 20.00 11.68 5.65
C LEU A 144 20.87 10.91 6.65
N ASP A 145 21.63 9.89 6.19
CA ASP A 145 22.40 8.96 7.05
C ASP A 145 21.51 8.28 8.10
N ILE A 146 20.27 7.91 7.71
CA ILE A 146 19.28 7.27 8.57
C ILE A 146 18.83 5.97 7.92
N GLU A 147 18.88 4.89 8.67
CA GLU A 147 18.38 3.58 8.26
C GLU A 147 16.94 3.40 8.74
N LEU A 148 16.00 3.33 7.80
CA LEU A 148 14.61 3.05 8.07
C LEU A 148 14.34 1.54 8.00
N PRO A 149 13.37 1.02 8.76
CA PRO A 149 12.98 -0.39 8.71
C PRO A 149 12.38 -0.78 7.36
N ASP A 150 12.45 -2.07 7.00
CA ASP A 150 12.00 -2.61 5.70
C ASP A 150 10.49 -2.40 5.48
N GLU A 151 9.71 -2.30 6.56
CA GLU A 151 8.28 -1.96 6.53
C GLU A 151 8.00 -0.62 5.85
N GLU A 152 8.94 0.33 5.92
CA GLU A 152 8.77 1.62 5.26
C GLU A 152 8.91 1.52 3.74
N ALA A 153 9.60 0.50 3.21
CA ALA A 153 9.56 0.20 1.77
C ALA A 153 8.14 -0.22 1.34
N GLY A 154 7.44 -0.97 2.17
CA GLY A 154 6.02 -1.30 1.96
C GLY A 154 5.13 -0.07 1.99
N ASN A 155 5.36 0.86 2.93
CA ASN A 155 4.61 2.10 3.02
C ASN A 155 4.82 3.00 1.78
N ILE A 156 6.06 3.13 1.30
CA ILE A 156 6.38 3.85 0.06
C ILE A 156 5.68 3.18 -1.14
N ALA A 157 5.79 1.86 -1.28
CA ALA A 157 5.11 1.10 -2.32
C ALA A 157 3.61 1.36 -2.33
N PHE A 158 3.02 1.39 -1.16
CA PHE A 158 1.61 1.66 -0.95
C PHE A 158 1.19 3.05 -1.42
N HIS A 159 1.96 4.10 -1.11
CA HIS A 159 1.73 5.44 -1.64
C HIS A 159 1.80 5.47 -3.17
N ILE A 160 2.75 4.73 -3.77
CA ILE A 160 2.90 4.62 -5.23
C ILE A 160 1.67 3.96 -5.86
N VAL A 161 1.21 2.82 -5.31
CA VAL A 161 0.03 2.10 -5.82
C VAL A 161 -1.21 2.98 -5.80
N ASN A 162 -1.45 3.70 -4.69
CA ASN A 162 -2.61 4.59 -4.55
C ASN A 162 -2.55 5.84 -5.45
N ALA A 163 -1.35 6.22 -5.89
CA ALA A 163 -1.16 7.38 -6.75
C ALA A 163 -1.22 7.05 -8.25
N ARG A 164 -1.30 5.78 -8.66
CA ARG A 164 -1.37 5.40 -10.07
C ARG A 164 -2.60 5.97 -10.75
N GLN A 165 -2.39 6.63 -11.89
CA GLN A 165 -3.46 7.16 -12.74
C GLN A 165 -3.88 6.12 -13.79
N ASP A 166 -4.26 4.93 -13.37
CA ASP A 166 -4.75 3.90 -14.28
C ASP A 166 -6.28 3.95 -14.33
N PRO A 167 -6.90 4.21 -15.49
CA PRO A 167 -8.36 4.24 -15.64
C PRO A 167 -9.03 2.89 -15.34
N GLN A 168 -8.27 1.79 -15.35
CA GLN A 168 -8.78 0.45 -15.03
C GLN A 168 -8.63 0.10 -13.55
N ALA A 169 -7.89 0.88 -12.78
CA ALA A 169 -7.70 0.71 -11.34
C ALA A 169 -8.79 1.43 -10.53
N GLY A 170 -10.06 1.24 -10.84
CA GLY A 170 -11.18 1.58 -9.94
C GLY A 170 -11.16 0.79 -8.60
N TYR A 171 -10.01 0.30 -8.27
CA TYR A 171 -9.67 -0.60 -7.19
C TYR A 171 -8.76 0.14 -6.21
N ASP A 172 -9.33 0.55 -5.09
CA ASP A 172 -8.59 1.17 -4.00
C ASP A 172 -7.68 0.10 -3.35
N ALA A 173 -6.39 0.13 -3.69
CA ALA A 173 -5.41 -0.83 -3.21
C ALA A 173 -5.34 -0.89 -1.67
N MET A 174 -5.60 0.23 -0.99
CA MET A 174 -5.69 0.26 0.47
C MET A 174 -6.87 -0.55 0.97
N ARG A 175 -8.05 -0.34 0.39
CA ARG A 175 -9.25 -1.07 0.78
C ARG A 175 -9.08 -2.56 0.55
N ALA A 176 -8.42 -2.93 -0.56
CA ALA A 176 -8.10 -4.32 -0.85
C ALA A 176 -7.12 -4.93 0.15
N ALA A 177 -6.01 -4.26 0.43
CA ALA A 177 -5.02 -4.74 1.39
C ALA A 177 -5.62 -4.84 2.80
N GLN A 178 -6.40 -3.86 3.23
CA GLN A 178 -7.11 -3.89 4.52
C GLN A 178 -8.14 -5.02 4.56
N PHE A 179 -8.92 -5.19 3.49
CA PHE A 179 -9.90 -6.25 3.36
C PHE A 179 -9.25 -7.64 3.46
N ILE A 180 -8.16 -7.87 2.73
CA ILE A 180 -7.39 -9.12 2.76
C ILE A 180 -6.84 -9.38 4.17
N SER A 181 -6.27 -8.37 4.82
CA SER A 181 -5.76 -8.48 6.19
C SER A 181 -6.87 -8.87 7.19
N GLU A 182 -8.04 -8.25 7.08
CA GLU A 182 -9.20 -8.58 7.93
C GLU A 182 -9.69 -10.01 7.72
N LEU A 183 -9.76 -10.47 6.47
CA LEU A 183 -10.13 -11.85 6.16
C LEU A 183 -9.08 -12.86 6.65
N SER A 184 -7.80 -12.56 6.46
CA SER A 184 -6.69 -13.38 6.97
C SER A 184 -6.76 -13.52 8.48
N ASN A 185 -7.04 -12.44 9.21
CA ASN A 185 -7.21 -12.47 10.66
C ASN A 185 -8.40 -13.37 11.08
N ILE A 186 -9.53 -13.30 10.38
CA ILE A 186 -10.69 -14.17 10.66
C ILE A 186 -10.29 -15.65 10.51
N VAL A 187 -9.54 -15.98 9.45
CA VAL A 187 -9.09 -17.37 9.20
C VAL A 187 -8.12 -17.82 10.29
N THR A 188 -7.09 -17.02 10.57
CA THR A 188 -6.08 -17.32 11.60
C THR A 188 -6.72 -17.60 12.97
N TYR A 189 -7.64 -16.71 13.39
CA TYR A 189 -8.36 -16.89 14.65
C TYR A 189 -9.30 -18.10 14.64
N SER A 190 -9.98 -18.36 13.51
CA SER A 190 -10.98 -19.42 13.44
C SER A 190 -10.35 -20.80 13.34
N MET A 191 -9.20 -20.90 12.70
CA MET A 191 -8.50 -22.16 12.46
C MET A 191 -7.41 -22.45 13.49
N HIS A 192 -7.14 -21.49 14.41
CA HIS A 192 -6.06 -21.56 15.41
C HIS A 192 -4.66 -21.83 14.80
N CYS A 193 -4.46 -21.42 13.55
CA CYS A 193 -3.18 -21.58 12.86
C CYS A 193 -2.30 -20.34 13.09
N PRO A 194 -1.09 -20.50 13.65
CA PRO A 194 -0.13 -19.41 13.74
C PRO A 194 0.33 -19.05 12.32
N VAL A 195 0.21 -17.78 11.96
CA VAL A 195 0.69 -17.30 10.65
C VAL A 195 2.20 -17.13 10.70
N SER A 196 2.94 -17.95 9.95
CA SER A 196 4.31 -17.64 9.59
C SER A 196 4.31 -16.88 8.27
N ALA A 197 4.77 -15.62 8.31
CA ALA A 197 4.88 -14.78 7.12
C ALA A 197 5.81 -15.35 6.03
N GLU A 198 6.69 -16.28 6.40
CA GLU A 198 7.59 -17.00 5.50
C GLU A 198 6.97 -18.26 4.89
N SER A 199 5.75 -18.64 5.33
CA SER A 199 5.07 -19.83 4.85
C SER A 199 4.61 -19.67 3.40
N VAL A 200 5.04 -20.59 2.53
CA VAL A 200 4.55 -20.66 1.14
C VAL A 200 3.02 -20.87 1.09
N HIS A 201 2.47 -21.53 2.10
CA HIS A 201 1.03 -21.79 2.20
C HIS A 201 0.26 -20.51 2.54
N TYR A 202 0.79 -19.70 3.43
CA TYR A 202 0.23 -18.37 3.72
C TYR A 202 0.28 -17.48 2.47
N ALA A 203 1.41 -17.41 1.78
CA ALA A 203 1.54 -16.62 0.55
C ALA A 203 0.52 -17.04 -0.53
N ARG A 204 0.28 -18.35 -0.71
CA ARG A 204 -0.74 -18.87 -1.62
C ARG A 204 -2.15 -18.49 -1.18
N PHE A 205 -2.45 -18.65 0.10
CA PHE A 205 -3.74 -18.30 0.65
C PHE A 205 -4.04 -16.81 0.45
N VAL A 206 -3.09 -15.93 0.77
CA VAL A 206 -3.20 -14.48 0.56
C VAL A 206 -3.38 -14.13 -0.91
N SER A 207 -2.69 -14.81 -1.85
CA SER A 207 -2.92 -14.64 -3.30
C SER A 207 -4.36 -14.97 -3.71
N HIS A 208 -4.96 -15.99 -3.11
CA HIS A 208 -6.37 -16.31 -3.38
C HIS A 208 -7.34 -15.29 -2.81
N LEU A 209 -7.03 -14.71 -1.65
CA LEU A 209 -7.79 -13.60 -1.09
C LEU A 209 -7.70 -12.34 -1.97
N GLN A 210 -6.56 -12.13 -2.66
CA GLN A 210 -6.42 -11.03 -3.62
C GLN A 210 -7.39 -11.18 -4.79
N TYR A 211 -7.44 -12.35 -5.44
CA TYR A 211 -8.39 -12.61 -6.52
C TYR A 211 -9.84 -12.48 -6.05
N PHE A 212 -10.13 -12.90 -4.83
CA PHE A 212 -11.43 -12.70 -4.24
C PHE A 212 -11.75 -11.21 -4.02
N ALA A 213 -10.81 -10.44 -3.45
CA ALA A 213 -10.95 -9.01 -3.24
C ALA A 213 -11.18 -8.25 -4.56
N GLU A 214 -10.46 -8.64 -5.63
CA GLU A 214 -10.63 -8.07 -6.96
C GLU A 214 -12.06 -8.31 -7.49
N ARG A 215 -12.59 -9.54 -7.39
CA ARG A 215 -13.97 -9.83 -7.78
C ARG A 215 -14.98 -9.09 -6.91
N PHE A 216 -14.74 -9.04 -5.61
CA PHE A 216 -15.61 -8.36 -4.65
C PHE A 216 -15.74 -6.86 -4.95
N PHE A 217 -14.63 -6.13 -5.09
CA PHE A 217 -14.65 -4.70 -5.34
C PHE A 217 -15.05 -4.33 -6.78
N SER A 218 -14.86 -5.23 -7.74
CA SER A 218 -15.35 -5.05 -9.12
C SER A 218 -16.82 -5.44 -9.32
N GLY A 219 -17.49 -5.98 -8.29
CA GLY A 219 -18.87 -6.46 -8.37
C GLY A 219 -19.04 -7.70 -9.24
N LYS A 220 -17.98 -8.49 -9.44
CA LYS A 220 -17.96 -9.70 -10.28
C LYS A 220 -17.87 -10.97 -9.43
N LEU A 221 -18.66 -11.05 -8.37
CA LEU A 221 -18.71 -12.25 -7.54
C LEU A 221 -19.24 -13.44 -8.34
N MET A 222 -18.68 -14.63 -8.06
CA MET A 222 -19.16 -15.87 -8.62
C MET A 222 -20.51 -16.20 -8.00
N ASP A 223 -21.51 -16.40 -8.84
CA ASP A 223 -22.85 -16.80 -8.43
C ASP A 223 -23.34 -17.86 -9.43
N SER A 224 -23.51 -19.05 -8.93
CA SER A 224 -24.01 -20.19 -9.68
C SER A 224 -25.28 -20.70 -9.02
N GLU A 225 -26.24 -21.17 -9.84
CA GLU A 225 -27.45 -21.82 -9.33
C GLU A 225 -27.16 -23.20 -8.72
N ASP A 226 -25.93 -23.72 -8.92
CA ASP A 226 -25.50 -25.04 -8.44
C ASP A 226 -24.72 -24.95 -7.13
N ASP A 227 -25.34 -25.39 -6.06
CA ASP A 227 -24.72 -25.44 -4.72
C ASP A 227 -23.83 -26.70 -4.51
N PHE A 228 -23.50 -27.44 -5.55
CA PHE A 228 -22.76 -28.69 -5.44
C PHE A 228 -21.43 -28.53 -4.70
N LEU A 229 -20.63 -27.56 -5.06
CA LEU A 229 -19.35 -27.32 -4.40
C LEU A 229 -19.54 -26.97 -2.91
N PHE A 230 -20.52 -26.15 -2.59
CA PHE A 230 -20.83 -25.78 -1.21
C PHE A 230 -21.25 -26.97 -0.37
N GLN A 231 -22.10 -27.85 -0.90
CA GLN A 231 -22.53 -29.10 -0.23
C GLN A 231 -21.36 -30.05 -0.02
N GLN A 232 -20.48 -30.22 -1.02
CA GLN A 232 -19.27 -31.01 -0.88
C GLN A 232 -18.33 -30.51 0.19
N MET A 233 -18.14 -29.19 0.26
CA MET A 233 -17.32 -28.56 1.29
C MET A 233 -17.93 -28.74 2.68
N GLN A 234 -19.25 -28.62 2.82
CA GLN A 234 -19.94 -28.86 4.11
C GLN A 234 -19.75 -30.32 4.61
N GLN A 235 -19.76 -31.30 3.70
CA GLN A 235 -19.61 -32.68 4.07
C GLN A 235 -18.17 -33.04 4.44
N ASN A 236 -17.19 -32.57 3.66
CA ASN A 236 -15.80 -32.99 3.79
C ASN A 236 -14.95 -32.08 4.68
N TYR A 237 -15.28 -30.76 4.75
CA TYR A 237 -14.48 -29.73 5.43
C TYR A 237 -15.35 -28.79 6.29
N PRO A 238 -16.14 -29.31 7.24
CA PRO A 238 -17.11 -28.50 8.00
C PRO A 238 -16.48 -27.36 8.79
N ALA A 239 -15.25 -27.54 9.29
CA ALA A 239 -14.51 -26.47 10.01
C ALA A 239 -14.15 -25.31 9.08
N ALA A 240 -13.69 -25.61 7.85
CA ALA A 240 -13.37 -24.60 6.86
C ALA A 240 -14.63 -23.83 6.38
N VAL A 241 -15.76 -24.54 6.22
CA VAL A 241 -17.05 -23.90 5.91
C VAL A 241 -17.49 -22.98 7.06
N THR A 242 -17.37 -23.43 8.31
CA THR A 242 -17.67 -22.58 9.47
C THR A 242 -16.83 -21.30 9.48
N CYS A 243 -15.56 -21.40 9.11
CA CYS A 243 -14.68 -20.23 8.96
C CYS A 243 -15.15 -19.32 7.82
N ALA A 244 -15.46 -19.88 6.65
CA ALA A 244 -15.95 -19.10 5.49
C ALA A 244 -17.30 -18.41 5.78
N GLU A 245 -18.19 -19.01 6.56
CA GLU A 245 -19.43 -18.39 7.02
C GLU A 245 -19.18 -17.21 7.97
N LYS A 246 -18.11 -17.23 8.77
CA LYS A 246 -17.71 -16.04 9.56
C LYS A 246 -17.25 -14.91 8.65
N ILE A 247 -16.51 -15.22 7.58
CA ILE A 247 -16.13 -14.25 6.55
C ILE A 247 -17.37 -13.67 5.88
N ARG A 248 -18.32 -14.52 5.45
CA ARG A 248 -19.60 -14.11 4.86
C ARG A 248 -20.36 -13.14 5.77
N THR A 249 -20.47 -13.49 7.06
CA THR A 249 -21.13 -12.65 8.07
C THR A 249 -20.41 -11.31 8.26
N PHE A 250 -19.09 -11.32 8.29
CA PHE A 250 -18.29 -10.10 8.39
C PHE A 250 -18.52 -9.17 7.19
N ILE A 251 -18.47 -9.73 5.96
CA ILE A 251 -18.68 -8.98 4.72
C ILE A 251 -20.09 -8.36 4.70
N LEU A 252 -21.11 -9.15 5.05
CA LEU A 252 -22.49 -8.66 5.11
C LEU A 252 -22.63 -7.50 6.11
N ARG A 253 -22.03 -7.61 7.29
CA ARG A 253 -22.12 -6.57 8.33
C ARG A 253 -21.37 -5.29 7.97
N LYS A 254 -20.18 -5.42 7.38
CA LYS A 254 -19.29 -4.27 7.15
C LYS A 254 -19.56 -3.59 5.80
N TYR A 255 -19.86 -4.38 4.77
CA TYR A 255 -20.00 -3.88 3.39
C TYR A 255 -21.42 -3.94 2.86
N GLY A 256 -22.37 -4.57 3.56
CA GLY A 256 -23.76 -4.72 3.14
C GLY A 256 -23.95 -5.68 1.94
N VAL A 257 -22.92 -6.46 1.59
CA VAL A 257 -22.92 -7.37 0.44
C VAL A 257 -23.13 -8.80 0.92
N PHE A 258 -24.12 -9.47 0.34
CA PHE A 258 -24.35 -10.91 0.59
C PHE A 258 -23.43 -11.73 -0.31
N LEU A 259 -22.68 -12.65 0.29
CA LEU A 259 -21.76 -13.53 -0.44
C LEU A 259 -22.51 -14.78 -0.92
N PRO A 260 -22.50 -15.10 -2.23
CA PRO A 260 -23.09 -16.31 -2.76
C PRO A 260 -22.46 -17.58 -2.18
N ASN A 261 -23.19 -18.71 -2.26
CA ASN A 261 -22.70 -20.01 -1.80
C ASN A 261 -21.43 -20.45 -2.53
N GLU A 262 -21.32 -20.14 -3.82
CA GLU A 262 -20.14 -20.47 -4.61
C GLU A 262 -18.87 -19.76 -4.13
N GLU A 263 -18.92 -18.45 -3.85
CA GLU A 263 -17.79 -17.73 -3.27
C GLU A 263 -17.46 -18.22 -1.85
N THR A 264 -18.49 -18.55 -1.05
CA THR A 264 -18.31 -19.10 0.29
C THR A 264 -17.64 -20.47 0.23
N ALA A 265 -18.04 -21.33 -0.71
CA ALA A 265 -17.43 -22.64 -0.96
C ALA A 265 -15.97 -22.51 -1.43
N TYR A 266 -15.71 -21.55 -2.32
CA TYR A 266 -14.37 -21.29 -2.81
C TYR A 266 -13.44 -20.79 -1.68
N LEU A 267 -13.91 -19.91 -0.82
CA LEU A 267 -13.17 -19.49 0.38
C LEU A 267 -12.92 -20.67 1.31
N ALA A 268 -13.94 -21.51 1.58
CA ALA A 268 -13.80 -22.71 2.42
C ALA A 268 -12.76 -23.68 1.86
N LEU A 269 -12.73 -23.87 0.55
CA LEU A 269 -11.71 -24.69 -0.13
C LEU A 269 -10.28 -24.14 0.10
N ARG A 270 -10.11 -22.84 0.07
CA ARG A 270 -8.79 -22.23 0.33
C ARG A 270 -8.37 -22.32 1.78
N VAL A 271 -9.33 -22.15 2.69
CA VAL A 271 -9.11 -22.33 4.13
C VAL A 271 -8.75 -23.78 4.47
N SER A 272 -9.38 -24.78 3.83
CA SER A 272 -9.05 -26.19 4.09
C SER A 272 -7.61 -26.53 3.71
N TYR A 273 -7.15 -26.09 2.55
CA TYR A 273 -5.75 -26.28 2.13
C TYR A 273 -4.74 -25.57 3.03
N PHE A 274 -5.09 -24.40 3.55
CA PHE A 274 -4.25 -23.68 4.49
C PHE A 274 -4.07 -24.45 5.80
N ASN A 275 -5.14 -25.05 6.33
CA ASN A 275 -5.14 -25.78 7.60
C ASN A 275 -4.46 -27.16 7.53
N GLU A 276 -4.66 -27.92 6.44
CA GLU A 276 -4.10 -29.28 6.32
C GLU A 276 -2.57 -29.30 6.28
N LEU A 277 -1.96 -28.30 5.68
CA LEU A 277 -0.52 -28.29 5.43
C LEU A 277 0.29 -27.77 6.63
N ASP A 278 -0.27 -26.89 7.46
CA ASP A 278 0.37 -26.48 8.72
C ASP A 278 0.31 -27.61 9.76
N THR A 279 -0.72 -28.44 9.78
CA THR A 279 -0.83 -29.60 10.65
C THR A 279 0.23 -30.68 10.32
N TYR A 280 0.61 -30.83 9.04
CA TYR A 280 1.68 -31.74 8.62
C TYR A 280 3.08 -31.23 9.03
N ALA A 281 3.31 -29.93 9.01
CA ALA A 281 4.60 -29.34 9.41
C ALA A 281 4.87 -29.54 10.92
N GLU A 282 3.86 -29.41 11.76
CA GLU A 282 3.97 -29.69 13.20
C GLU A 282 4.22 -31.19 13.50
N THR A 283 3.55 -32.10 12.78
CA THR A 283 3.69 -33.55 12.99
C THR A 283 5.09 -34.05 12.60
N VAL A 284 5.70 -33.48 11.56
CA VAL A 284 7.06 -33.86 11.12
C VAL A 284 8.14 -33.30 12.09
N SER A 285 7.90 -32.15 12.71
CA SER A 285 8.83 -31.57 13.69
C SER A 285 8.88 -32.38 14.99
N TYR A 286 7.79 -33.03 15.43
CA TYR A 286 7.74 -33.84 16.63
C TYR A 286 8.35 -35.25 16.47
N THR A 287 8.39 -35.81 15.26
CA THR A 287 8.93 -37.16 15.01
C THR A 287 10.46 -37.23 14.96
N HIS A 288 11.17 -36.11 14.89
CA HIS A 288 12.63 -36.08 14.93
C HIS A 288 13.25 -35.91 16.34
N LEU A 289 12.46 -35.76 17.40
CA LEU A 289 12.94 -35.53 18.77
C LEU A 289 12.90 -36.75 19.67
N THR A 290 12.51 -37.94 19.19
CA THR A 290 12.55 -39.18 19.98
C THR A 290 13.36 -40.26 19.29
N LEU A 291 14.70 -40.13 19.32
CA LEU A 291 15.58 -41.30 19.23
C LEU A 291 15.97 -41.71 20.63
N PRO A 292 15.73 -42.97 21.05
CA PRO A 292 16.20 -43.46 22.36
C PRO A 292 17.71 -43.60 22.30
N THR A 293 18.41 -42.97 23.26
CA THR A 293 19.78 -43.28 23.58
C THR A 293 19.84 -44.64 24.23
N THR A 294 20.39 -45.62 23.55
CA THR A 294 20.99 -46.82 24.11
C THR A 294 22.51 -46.71 24.10
#